data_ff6c99d543bb6e5bb994081d212e80ce
#
_entry.id   ff6c99d543bb6e5bb994081d212e80ce
#
_cell.length_a   1.000
_cell.length_b   1.000
_cell.length_c   1.000
_cell.angle_alpha   90.00
_cell.angle_beta   90.00
_cell.angle_gamma   90.00
#
_symmetry.space_group_name_H-M   'P 1'
#
loop_
_entity.id
_entity.type
_entity.pdbx_description
1 polymer ?
#
loop_
_entity_poly.entity_id
_entity_poly.type
_entity_poly.pdbx_seq_one_letter_code
_entity_poly.pdbx_strand_id
1 'polypeptide(L)'
;MFIKKRNFLFVVFLSVLIGALVSGGAIYFIGLSSGGYTAITNSEYENYKKTNEKYAKLVELEAYIKKNYYIPVDEDKLEQGMYKGLFWGLGDPYSAYLTKKEYEEIMISTSGEYQGIGVTIAPDEEGYINVVSPIDDSPAEKAGIKSGDKITAVGGESFSGSNIDAAVAAMRGKPGSKVALTIVRNGKVLEFEITRANIVMQSVKSEVLEGNIGYIRISSFEEKTAEDFKQHLRNLELKGVSGLVLDLRDNGGGLVEVSVEVADMLLDEGIVTYTEDRQGEKRYYKSKAGATKLPYVVLVNGGTASASEIITGAIKDHKGGKIVGTTTYGKGIIQSVEELPNGDAIKLTIMQYFSPDGNVIHGIGVEPDIVVEALPDDKTDKQLEKALELLK
;
A
#
# COMPACT_ATOMS: atom_id res chain seq x y z
N MET A 1 -89.99 -9.22 -17.80
CA MET A 1 -89.19 -8.08 -17.36
C MET A 1 -88.04 -7.88 -18.36
N PHE A 2 -88.12 -6.88 -19.29
CA PHE A 2 -87.16 -6.72 -20.33
C PHE A 2 -86.06 -5.75 -19.82
N ILE A 3 -84.85 -6.26 -19.62
CA ILE A 3 -83.72 -5.41 -19.23
C ILE A 3 -83.26 -4.61 -20.47
N LYS A 4 -83.22 -3.29 -20.42
CA LYS A 4 -82.72 -2.46 -21.54
C LYS A 4 -81.29 -2.90 -21.89
N LYS A 5 -81.03 -3.07 -23.20
CA LYS A 5 -79.75 -3.54 -23.74
C LYS A 5 -78.49 -2.84 -23.09
N ARG A 6 -78.60 -1.55 -22.73
CA ARG A 6 -77.61 -0.78 -22.06
C ARG A 6 -77.29 -1.25 -20.62
N ASN A 7 -78.33 -1.64 -19.90
CA ASN A 7 -78.18 -2.18 -18.52
C ASN A 7 -77.60 -3.59 -18.52
N PHE A 8 -77.96 -4.41 -19.55
CA PHE A 8 -77.36 -5.72 -19.73
C PHE A 8 -75.87 -5.65 -20.01
N LEU A 9 -75.39 -4.75 -20.92
CA LEU A 9 -73.98 -4.51 -21.19
C LEU A 9 -73.24 -4.00 -19.97
N PHE A 10 -73.85 -3.13 -19.16
CA PHE A 10 -73.24 -2.64 -17.92
C PHE A 10 -73.06 -3.75 -16.87
N VAL A 11 -74.04 -4.63 -16.72
CA VAL A 11 -73.94 -5.79 -15.81
C VAL A 11 -72.92 -6.80 -16.29
N VAL A 12 -72.76 -7.04 -17.57
CA VAL A 12 -71.71 -7.89 -18.14
C VAL A 12 -70.29 -7.26 -17.90
N PHE A 13 -70.14 -5.96 -18.15
CA PHE A 13 -68.91 -5.26 -17.91
C PHE A 13 -68.49 -5.27 -16.42
N LEU A 14 -69.47 -5.02 -15.53
CA LEU A 14 -69.23 -5.07 -14.08
C LEU A 14 -68.85 -6.49 -13.62
N SER A 15 -69.48 -7.51 -14.16
CA SER A 15 -69.20 -8.93 -13.85
C SER A 15 -67.77 -9.32 -14.30
N VAL A 16 -67.34 -8.88 -15.49
CA VAL A 16 -65.94 -9.06 -15.97
C VAL A 16 -64.94 -8.33 -15.13
N LEU A 17 -65.25 -7.10 -14.72
CA LEU A 17 -64.40 -6.30 -13.86
C LEU A 17 -64.26 -6.91 -12.46
N ILE A 18 -65.34 -7.35 -11.86
CA ILE A 18 -65.35 -8.08 -10.58
C ILE A 18 -64.60 -9.41 -10.71
N GLY A 19 -64.79 -10.15 -11.79
CA GLY A 19 -64.03 -11.39 -12.07
C GLY A 19 -62.52 -11.15 -12.17
N ALA A 20 -62.14 -10.08 -12.85
CA ALA A 20 -60.71 -9.68 -12.96
C ALA A 20 -60.13 -9.26 -11.61
N LEU A 21 -60.88 -8.50 -10.81
CA LEU A 21 -60.44 -8.09 -9.47
C LEU A 21 -60.35 -9.28 -8.49
N VAL A 22 -61.32 -10.20 -8.53
CA VAL A 22 -61.29 -11.40 -7.68
C VAL A 22 -60.16 -12.34 -8.10
N SER A 23 -59.93 -12.52 -9.40
CA SER A 23 -58.83 -13.36 -9.92
C SER A 23 -57.46 -12.73 -9.61
N GLY A 24 -57.31 -11.41 -9.80
CA GLY A 24 -56.13 -10.68 -9.46
C GLY A 24 -55.82 -10.67 -7.95
N GLY A 25 -56.89 -10.50 -7.15
CA GLY A 25 -56.78 -10.58 -5.68
C GLY A 25 -56.46 -11.99 -5.20
N ALA A 26 -57.00 -13.04 -5.82
CA ALA A 26 -56.67 -14.43 -5.50
C ALA A 26 -55.22 -14.77 -5.85
N ILE A 27 -54.74 -14.33 -7.02
CA ILE A 27 -53.34 -14.52 -7.44
C ILE A 27 -52.38 -13.76 -6.48
N TYR A 28 -52.73 -12.53 -6.11
CA TYR A 28 -51.98 -11.73 -5.14
C TYR A 28 -51.95 -12.38 -3.75
N PHE A 29 -53.10 -12.91 -3.29
CA PHE A 29 -53.23 -13.57 -1.99
C PHE A 29 -52.53 -14.94 -1.96
N ILE A 30 -52.57 -15.71 -3.05
CA ILE A 30 -51.81 -16.94 -3.19
C ILE A 30 -50.31 -16.67 -3.22
N GLY A 31 -49.86 -15.59 -3.88
CA GLY A 31 -48.50 -15.14 -3.88
C GLY A 31 -47.99 -14.76 -2.48
N LEU A 32 -48.83 -14.08 -1.68
CA LEU A 32 -48.57 -13.74 -0.29
C LEU A 32 -48.59 -14.95 0.67
N SER A 33 -49.45 -15.90 0.43
CA SER A 33 -49.63 -17.07 1.33
C SER A 33 -48.68 -18.24 1.03
N SER A 34 -48.18 -18.33 -0.21
CA SER A 34 -47.25 -19.40 -0.63
C SER A 34 -45.77 -19.06 -0.47
N GLY A 35 -45.45 -17.90 0.11
CA GLY A 35 -44.09 -17.57 0.61
C GLY A 35 -42.93 -17.65 -0.41
N GLY A 36 -43.20 -17.43 -1.71
CA GLY A 36 -42.18 -17.77 -2.69
C GLY A 36 -42.12 -17.03 -4.03
N TYR A 37 -42.96 -16.03 -4.27
CA TYR A 37 -42.90 -15.32 -5.55
C TYR A 37 -42.59 -13.84 -5.34
N THR A 38 -41.41 -13.44 -5.72
CA THR A 38 -41.08 -12.03 -5.89
C THR A 38 -41.31 -11.67 -7.36
N ALA A 39 -42.20 -10.71 -7.64
CA ALA A 39 -42.39 -10.19 -8.99
C ALA A 39 -41.16 -9.33 -9.34
N ILE A 40 -40.42 -9.74 -10.35
CA ILE A 40 -39.29 -8.97 -10.92
C ILE A 40 -39.68 -8.52 -12.34
N THR A 41 -39.14 -7.40 -12.79
CA THR A 41 -39.32 -6.94 -14.16
C THR A 41 -38.55 -7.84 -15.15
N ASN A 42 -38.99 -7.86 -16.41
CA ASN A 42 -38.24 -8.58 -17.45
C ASN A 42 -36.79 -8.15 -17.55
N SER A 43 -36.50 -6.87 -17.33
CA SER A 43 -35.13 -6.33 -17.33
C SER A 43 -34.31 -6.91 -16.19
N GLU A 44 -34.86 -6.99 -14.99
CA GLU A 44 -34.21 -7.60 -13.82
C GLU A 44 -33.96 -9.09 -14.03
N TYR A 45 -34.95 -9.80 -14.60
CA TYR A 45 -34.80 -11.22 -14.93
C TYR A 45 -33.68 -11.46 -15.94
N GLU A 46 -33.63 -10.71 -17.03
CA GLU A 46 -32.59 -10.84 -18.05
C GLU A 46 -31.19 -10.49 -17.50
N ASN A 47 -31.10 -9.49 -16.63
CA ASN A 47 -29.85 -9.16 -15.94
C ASN A 47 -29.40 -10.28 -14.99
N TYR A 48 -30.31 -10.82 -14.19
CA TYR A 48 -30.06 -11.96 -13.33
C TYR A 48 -29.59 -13.19 -14.14
N LYS A 49 -30.29 -13.50 -15.25
CA LYS A 49 -29.93 -14.61 -16.12
C LYS A 49 -28.52 -14.45 -16.70
N LYS A 50 -28.18 -13.28 -17.26
CA LYS A 50 -26.83 -12.99 -17.78
C LYS A 50 -25.77 -13.14 -16.71
N THR A 51 -26.04 -12.62 -15.51
CA THR A 51 -25.12 -12.74 -14.38
C THR A 51 -24.91 -14.20 -13.98
N ASN A 52 -25.99 -14.95 -13.87
CA ASN A 52 -25.91 -16.36 -13.53
C ASN A 52 -25.16 -17.18 -14.61
N GLU A 53 -25.47 -16.96 -15.89
CA GLU A 53 -24.76 -17.61 -17.00
C GLU A 53 -23.24 -17.29 -16.98
N LYS A 54 -22.88 -16.03 -16.69
CA LYS A 54 -21.47 -15.61 -16.61
C LYS A 54 -20.71 -16.31 -15.49
N TYR A 55 -21.35 -16.49 -14.34
CA TYR A 55 -20.68 -17.03 -13.14
C TYR A 55 -21.06 -18.50 -12.83
N ALA A 56 -21.89 -19.13 -13.64
CA ALA A 56 -22.35 -20.50 -13.42
C ALA A 56 -21.20 -21.49 -13.19
N LYS A 57 -20.15 -21.40 -14.01
CA LYS A 57 -18.98 -22.26 -13.87
C LYS A 57 -18.22 -22.04 -12.56
N LEU A 58 -18.17 -20.81 -12.08
CA LEU A 58 -17.52 -20.49 -10.80
C LEU A 58 -18.27 -21.12 -9.62
N VAL A 59 -19.61 -21.02 -9.64
CA VAL A 59 -20.50 -21.65 -8.64
C VAL A 59 -20.37 -23.17 -8.67
N GLU A 60 -20.32 -23.77 -9.87
CA GLU A 60 -20.11 -25.21 -10.04
C GLU A 60 -18.75 -25.67 -9.46
N LEU A 61 -17.68 -24.93 -9.75
CA LEU A 61 -16.33 -25.23 -9.23
C LEU A 61 -16.28 -25.11 -7.71
N GLU A 62 -16.89 -24.07 -7.15
CA GLU A 62 -16.99 -23.89 -5.69
C GLU A 62 -17.69 -25.07 -5.03
N ALA A 63 -18.86 -25.45 -5.55
CA ALA A 63 -19.62 -26.60 -5.06
C ALA A 63 -18.83 -27.92 -5.17
N TYR A 64 -18.08 -28.10 -6.28
CA TYR A 64 -17.24 -29.27 -6.46
C TYR A 64 -16.11 -29.32 -5.44
N ILE A 65 -15.43 -28.20 -5.17
CA ILE A 65 -14.35 -28.10 -4.18
C ILE A 65 -14.89 -28.39 -2.78
N LYS A 66 -15.99 -27.74 -2.37
CA LYS A 66 -16.61 -27.94 -1.05
C LYS A 66 -17.02 -29.41 -0.82
N LYS A 67 -17.45 -30.10 -1.88
CA LYS A 67 -17.88 -31.50 -1.81
C LYS A 67 -16.72 -32.50 -1.74
N ASN A 68 -15.62 -32.24 -2.46
CA ASN A 68 -14.63 -33.28 -2.76
C ASN A 68 -13.25 -33.01 -2.13
N TYR A 69 -12.99 -31.80 -1.62
CA TYR A 69 -11.71 -31.52 -0.98
C TYR A 69 -11.55 -32.33 0.31
N TYR A 70 -10.37 -32.86 0.56
CA TYR A 70 -10.14 -33.87 1.63
C TYR A 70 -10.17 -33.32 3.07
N ILE A 71 -10.09 -32.01 3.22
CA ILE A 71 -10.26 -31.32 4.52
C ILE A 71 -11.39 -30.30 4.42
N PRO A 72 -12.00 -29.88 5.56
CA PRO A 72 -13.01 -28.82 5.53
C PRO A 72 -12.49 -27.55 4.85
N VAL A 73 -13.27 -26.98 3.98
CA VAL A 73 -12.95 -25.74 3.26
C VAL A 73 -13.28 -24.56 4.15
N ASP A 74 -12.35 -23.63 4.23
CA ASP A 74 -12.56 -22.29 4.78
C ASP A 74 -13.22 -21.44 3.68
N GLU A 75 -14.50 -21.15 3.86
CA GLU A 75 -15.31 -20.45 2.84
C GLU A 75 -14.83 -19.04 2.61
N ASP A 76 -14.41 -18.31 3.68
CA ASP A 76 -13.92 -16.93 3.59
C ASP A 76 -12.61 -16.87 2.76
N LYS A 77 -11.71 -17.84 2.97
CA LYS A 77 -10.49 -17.93 2.17
C LYS A 77 -10.76 -18.28 0.70
N LEU A 78 -11.75 -19.11 0.44
CA LEU A 78 -12.13 -19.46 -0.92
C LEU A 78 -12.70 -18.24 -1.65
N GLU A 79 -13.57 -17.47 -0.99
CA GLU A 79 -14.14 -16.24 -1.52
C GLU A 79 -13.06 -15.18 -1.78
N GLN A 80 -12.16 -14.94 -0.82
CA GLN A 80 -11.01 -14.05 -1.01
C GLN A 80 -10.12 -14.49 -2.17
N GLY A 81 -9.93 -15.81 -2.33
CA GLY A 81 -9.21 -16.40 -3.47
C GLY A 81 -9.85 -16.07 -4.82
N MET A 82 -11.20 -16.06 -4.90
CA MET A 82 -11.91 -15.66 -6.11
C MET A 82 -11.69 -14.19 -6.44
N TYR A 83 -11.76 -13.28 -5.45
CA TYR A 83 -11.47 -11.85 -5.66
C TYR A 83 -10.04 -11.62 -6.09
N LYS A 84 -9.06 -12.23 -5.42
CA LYS A 84 -7.64 -12.16 -5.82
C LYS A 84 -7.40 -12.70 -7.23
N GLY A 85 -8.15 -13.75 -7.63
CA GLY A 85 -8.10 -14.31 -8.98
C GLY A 85 -8.52 -13.34 -10.08
N LEU A 86 -9.46 -12.43 -9.82
CA LEU A 86 -9.86 -11.39 -10.78
C LEU A 86 -8.70 -10.43 -11.06
N PHE A 87 -7.96 -10.02 -10.03
CA PHE A 87 -6.81 -9.12 -10.17
C PHE A 87 -5.64 -9.84 -10.82
N TRP A 88 -5.40 -11.11 -10.47
CA TRP A 88 -4.39 -11.94 -11.12
C TRP A 88 -4.63 -12.05 -12.64
N GLY A 89 -5.90 -12.10 -13.05
CA GLY A 89 -6.30 -12.13 -14.47
C GLY A 89 -5.95 -10.87 -15.27
N LEU A 90 -5.59 -9.75 -14.62
CA LEU A 90 -5.09 -8.54 -15.29
C LEU A 90 -3.68 -8.72 -15.85
N GLY A 91 -2.90 -9.67 -15.33
CA GLY A 91 -1.49 -9.81 -15.65
C GLY A 91 -0.61 -8.67 -15.11
N ASP A 92 -1.13 -7.84 -14.21
CA ASP A 92 -0.44 -6.74 -13.56
C ASP A 92 -0.07 -7.14 -12.11
N PRO A 93 1.23 -7.30 -11.78
CA PRO A 93 1.65 -7.69 -10.45
C PRO A 93 1.46 -6.60 -9.40
N TYR A 94 1.14 -5.38 -9.80
CA TYR A 94 0.96 -4.23 -8.90
C TYR A 94 -0.49 -4.01 -8.50
N SER A 95 -1.45 -4.56 -9.26
CA SER A 95 -2.88 -4.51 -8.95
C SER A 95 -3.28 -5.72 -8.11
N ALA A 96 -4.05 -5.50 -7.04
CA ALA A 96 -4.45 -6.55 -6.11
C ALA A 96 -5.78 -6.25 -5.42
N TYR A 97 -6.52 -7.29 -5.09
CA TYR A 97 -7.52 -7.26 -4.02
C TYR A 97 -6.82 -7.44 -2.69
N LEU A 98 -7.14 -6.59 -1.74
CA LEU A 98 -6.52 -6.55 -0.41
C LEU A 98 -7.57 -6.90 0.63
N THR A 99 -7.28 -7.86 1.48
CA THR A 99 -8.04 -8.06 2.71
C THR A 99 -7.85 -6.85 3.62
N LYS A 100 -8.76 -6.66 4.57
CA LYS A 100 -8.65 -5.59 5.58
C LYS A 100 -7.27 -5.54 6.23
N LYS A 101 -6.70 -6.69 6.59
CA LYS A 101 -5.36 -6.77 7.17
C LYS A 101 -4.29 -6.24 6.20
N GLU A 102 -4.30 -6.69 4.94
CA GLU A 102 -3.34 -6.24 3.92
C GLU A 102 -3.49 -4.75 3.62
N TYR A 103 -4.74 -4.24 3.65
CA TYR A 103 -5.01 -2.80 3.53
C TYR A 103 -4.43 -2.00 4.70
N GLU A 104 -4.68 -2.42 5.94
CA GLU A 104 -4.12 -1.80 7.15
C GLU A 104 -2.57 -1.77 7.11
N GLU A 105 -1.92 -2.83 6.62
CA GLU A 105 -0.47 -2.89 6.45
C GLU A 105 0.03 -1.87 5.42
N ILE A 106 -0.68 -1.70 4.29
CA ILE A 106 -0.35 -0.67 3.29
C ILE A 106 -0.54 0.73 3.89
N MET A 107 -1.61 0.98 4.63
CA MET A 107 -1.85 2.28 5.27
C MET A 107 -0.76 2.63 6.27
N ILE A 108 -0.28 1.65 7.04
CA ILE A 108 0.85 1.83 7.96
C ILE A 108 2.14 2.18 7.19
N SER A 109 2.43 1.46 6.11
CA SER A 109 3.63 1.73 5.31
C SER A 109 3.56 3.08 4.59
N THR A 110 2.37 3.58 4.30
CA THR A 110 2.15 4.86 3.62
C THR A 110 2.21 6.03 4.59
N SER A 111 1.57 5.89 5.77
CA SER A 111 1.63 6.93 6.80
C SER A 111 2.98 7.00 7.51
N GLY A 112 3.73 5.91 7.55
CA GLY A 112 4.94 5.79 8.36
C GLY A 112 4.66 5.74 9.87
N GLU A 113 3.39 5.52 10.26
CA GLU A 113 2.97 5.49 11.66
C GLU A 113 2.11 4.27 11.98
N TYR A 114 2.29 3.74 13.17
CA TYR A 114 1.40 2.73 13.72
C TYR A 114 1.31 2.80 15.24
N GLN A 115 0.28 2.18 15.78
CA GLN A 115 0.06 2.16 17.23
C GLN A 115 0.58 0.84 17.83
N GLY A 116 1.55 0.93 18.74
CA GLY A 116 2.19 -0.25 19.31
C GLY A 116 3.33 0.07 20.25
N ILE A 117 4.28 -0.87 20.37
CA ILE A 117 5.44 -0.75 21.26
C ILE A 117 6.74 -0.33 20.56
N GLY A 118 6.84 -0.46 19.23
CA GLY A 118 8.02 -0.05 18.46
C GLY A 118 9.16 -1.06 18.49
N VAL A 119 8.95 -2.24 17.90
CA VAL A 119 10.00 -3.25 17.68
C VAL A 119 9.93 -3.81 16.27
N THR A 120 11.10 -4.05 15.69
CA THR A 120 11.26 -4.86 14.48
C THR A 120 11.56 -6.30 14.91
N ILE A 121 10.77 -7.24 14.40
CA ILE A 121 10.87 -8.66 14.77
C ILE A 121 10.93 -9.55 13.54
N ALA A 122 11.56 -10.71 13.70
CA ALA A 122 11.61 -11.76 12.68
C ALA A 122 11.57 -13.13 13.36
N PRO A 123 11.08 -14.20 12.69
CA PRO A 123 11.25 -15.55 13.18
C PRO A 123 12.74 -15.94 13.11
N ASP A 124 13.24 -16.67 14.09
CA ASP A 124 14.58 -17.26 14.04
C ASP A 124 14.53 -18.75 13.64
N GLU A 125 15.69 -19.34 13.39
CA GLU A 125 15.83 -20.76 12.97
C GLU A 125 15.37 -21.74 14.07
N GLU A 126 15.36 -21.30 15.33
CA GLU A 126 14.90 -22.11 16.47
C GLU A 126 13.38 -22.01 16.69
N GLY A 127 12.67 -21.22 15.87
CA GLY A 127 11.22 -21.04 15.94
C GLY A 127 10.76 -20.00 16.97
N TYR A 128 11.64 -19.17 17.50
CA TYR A 128 11.28 -18.04 18.35
C TYR A 128 11.00 -16.78 17.54
N ILE A 129 10.34 -15.80 18.16
CA ILE A 129 10.21 -14.44 17.65
C ILE A 129 11.42 -13.63 18.15
N ASN A 130 12.38 -13.36 17.27
CA ASN A 130 13.59 -12.61 17.60
C ASN A 130 13.35 -11.12 17.42
N VAL A 131 13.77 -10.29 18.37
CA VAL A 131 13.85 -8.82 18.20
C VAL A 131 15.08 -8.48 17.36
N VAL A 132 14.85 -8.04 16.13
CA VAL A 132 15.91 -7.56 15.25
C VAL A 132 16.48 -6.26 15.83
N SER A 133 15.59 -5.30 16.14
CA SER A 133 15.94 -4.06 16.84
C SER A 133 14.68 -3.41 17.45
N PRO A 134 14.78 -2.73 18.60
CA PRO A 134 13.80 -1.71 18.94
C PRO A 134 13.91 -0.54 17.95
N ILE A 135 12.81 0.20 17.78
CA ILE A 135 12.80 1.46 17.02
C ILE A 135 13.29 2.57 17.95
N ASP A 136 14.14 3.47 17.43
CA ASP A 136 14.68 4.59 18.17
C ASP A 136 13.55 5.43 18.81
N ASP A 137 13.73 5.86 20.04
CA ASP A 137 12.77 6.62 20.85
C ASP A 137 11.43 5.92 21.15
N SER A 138 11.28 4.66 20.79
CA SER A 138 10.06 3.88 21.00
C SER A 138 9.84 3.50 22.47
N PRO A 139 8.58 3.13 22.86
CA PRO A 139 8.29 2.54 24.16
C PRO A 139 9.11 1.29 24.48
N ALA A 140 9.36 0.43 23.49
CA ALA A 140 10.14 -0.79 23.67
C ALA A 140 11.62 -0.48 24.01
N GLU A 141 12.22 0.46 23.30
CA GLU A 141 13.59 0.90 23.59
C GLU A 141 13.69 1.51 24.99
N LYS A 142 12.76 2.41 25.36
CA LYS A 142 12.69 3.05 26.67
C LYS A 142 12.45 2.02 27.80
N ALA A 143 11.74 0.94 27.52
CA ALA A 143 11.56 -0.16 28.45
C ALA A 143 12.82 -1.05 28.59
N GLY A 144 13.80 -0.92 27.69
CA GLY A 144 15.04 -1.69 27.72
C GLY A 144 15.01 -3.00 26.92
N ILE A 145 14.11 -3.12 25.97
CA ILE A 145 14.13 -4.19 24.95
C ILE A 145 15.39 -4.01 24.08
N LYS A 146 16.02 -5.09 23.68
CA LYS A 146 17.29 -5.07 22.94
C LYS A 146 17.24 -6.02 21.75
N SER A 147 18.09 -5.76 20.76
CA SER A 147 18.37 -6.71 19.68
C SER A 147 18.82 -8.07 20.25
N GLY A 148 18.32 -9.15 19.68
CA GLY A 148 18.57 -10.52 20.11
C GLY A 148 17.66 -11.02 21.24
N ASP A 149 16.74 -10.21 21.78
CA ASP A 149 15.72 -10.71 22.70
C ASP A 149 14.77 -11.66 21.98
N LYS A 150 14.40 -12.78 22.63
CA LYS A 150 13.44 -13.73 22.10
C LYS A 150 12.09 -13.54 22.78
N ILE A 151 11.09 -13.04 22.06
CA ILE A 151 9.74 -12.84 22.58
C ILE A 151 9.06 -14.21 22.68
N THR A 152 8.57 -14.55 23.86
CA THR A 152 7.89 -15.81 24.13
C THR A 152 6.42 -15.66 24.50
N ALA A 153 6.02 -14.47 25.05
CA ALA A 153 4.63 -14.19 25.33
C ALA A 153 4.30 -12.69 25.22
N VAL A 154 3.07 -12.37 24.86
CA VAL A 154 2.50 -11.02 24.80
C VAL A 154 1.15 -11.04 25.48
N GLY A 155 0.92 -10.15 26.46
CA GLY A 155 -0.33 -10.12 27.22
C GLY A 155 -0.64 -11.40 28.01
N GLY A 156 0.37 -12.22 28.29
CA GLY A 156 0.22 -13.51 28.96
C GLY A 156 -0.06 -14.69 28.01
N GLU A 157 -0.26 -14.46 26.73
CA GLU A 157 -0.41 -15.51 25.71
C GLU A 157 0.95 -15.85 25.08
N SER A 158 1.21 -17.17 24.88
CA SER A 158 2.47 -17.64 24.30
C SER A 158 2.47 -17.55 22.79
N PHE A 159 3.59 -17.10 22.20
CA PHE A 159 3.79 -16.96 20.77
C PHE A 159 5.14 -17.57 20.34
N SER A 160 5.21 -17.90 19.05
CA SER A 160 6.39 -18.46 18.40
C SER A 160 6.55 -17.86 17.00
N GLY A 161 7.65 -18.14 16.30
CA GLY A 161 7.87 -17.69 14.93
C GLY A 161 6.78 -18.12 13.94
N SER A 162 6.10 -19.26 14.20
CA SER A 162 5.01 -19.76 13.35
C SER A 162 3.71 -18.94 13.42
N ASN A 163 3.51 -18.15 14.48
CA ASN A 163 2.35 -17.29 14.67
C ASN A 163 2.74 -15.83 14.97
N ILE A 164 3.83 -15.37 14.36
CA ILE A 164 4.39 -14.03 14.54
C ILE A 164 3.36 -12.90 14.24
N ASP A 165 2.48 -13.08 13.26
CA ASP A 165 1.42 -12.12 12.94
C ASP A 165 0.45 -11.92 14.12
N ALA A 166 0.10 -12.98 14.83
CA ALA A 166 -0.76 -12.88 16.01
C ALA A 166 -0.03 -12.15 17.15
N ALA A 167 1.28 -12.39 17.33
CA ALA A 167 2.10 -11.63 18.28
C ALA A 167 2.17 -10.13 17.92
N VAL A 168 2.34 -9.79 16.63
CA VAL A 168 2.29 -8.39 16.14
C VAL A 168 0.95 -7.75 16.48
N ALA A 169 -0.17 -8.44 16.20
CA ALA A 169 -1.51 -7.95 16.53
C ALA A 169 -1.68 -7.72 18.05
N ALA A 170 -1.14 -8.62 18.89
CA ALA A 170 -1.19 -8.48 20.34
C ALA A 170 -0.31 -7.34 20.88
N MET A 171 0.82 -7.04 20.21
CA MET A 171 1.69 -5.91 20.56
C MET A 171 1.12 -4.57 20.13
N ARG A 172 0.31 -4.52 19.06
CA ARG A 172 -0.41 -3.33 18.62
C ARG A 172 -1.56 -2.98 19.56
N GLY A 173 -2.06 -1.76 19.51
CA GLY A 173 -3.23 -1.31 20.25
C GLY A 173 -3.20 0.17 20.60
N LYS A 174 -4.29 0.65 21.20
CA LYS A 174 -4.51 2.10 21.47
C LYS A 174 -3.34 2.70 22.25
N PRO A 175 -2.84 3.89 21.85
CA PRO A 175 -1.86 4.64 22.63
C PRO A 175 -2.32 4.84 24.09
N GLY A 176 -1.38 4.71 25.03
CA GLY A 176 -1.66 4.79 26.46
C GLY A 176 -2.12 3.46 27.11
N SER A 177 -2.52 2.46 26.31
CA SER A 177 -2.79 1.10 26.86
C SER A 177 -1.48 0.36 27.13
N LYS A 178 -1.50 -0.54 28.11
CA LYS A 178 -0.33 -1.33 28.50
C LYS A 178 -0.37 -2.73 27.90
N VAL A 179 0.80 -3.31 27.66
CA VAL A 179 0.97 -4.70 27.29
C VAL A 179 2.15 -5.31 28.07
N ALA A 180 1.93 -6.50 28.62
CA ALA A 180 2.99 -7.29 29.20
C ALA A 180 3.74 -8.05 28.09
N LEU A 181 5.06 -7.95 28.07
CA LEU A 181 5.94 -8.65 27.14
C LEU A 181 6.88 -9.56 27.93
N THR A 182 6.85 -10.86 27.65
CA THR A 182 7.80 -11.83 28.21
C THR A 182 8.84 -12.17 27.16
N ILE A 183 10.11 -11.99 27.52
CA ILE A 183 11.24 -12.31 26.65
C ILE A 183 12.24 -13.24 27.32
N VAL A 184 13.06 -13.89 26.52
CA VAL A 184 14.26 -14.60 26.96
C VAL A 184 15.50 -13.85 26.44
N ARG A 185 16.38 -13.45 27.38
CA ARG A 185 17.67 -12.81 27.11
C ARG A 185 18.78 -13.56 27.84
N ASN A 186 19.74 -14.09 27.11
CA ASN A 186 20.87 -14.87 27.69
C ASN A 186 20.38 -15.99 28.61
N GLY A 187 19.32 -16.72 28.22
CA GLY A 187 18.72 -17.83 28.98
C GLY A 187 17.89 -17.42 30.22
N LYS A 188 17.70 -16.11 30.44
CA LYS A 188 16.88 -15.58 31.54
C LYS A 188 15.56 -15.07 31.01
N VAL A 189 14.47 -15.43 31.66
CA VAL A 189 13.14 -14.88 31.42
C VAL A 189 13.04 -13.50 32.05
N LEU A 190 12.61 -12.52 31.31
CA LEU A 190 12.38 -11.15 31.75
C LEU A 190 10.97 -10.73 31.36
N GLU A 191 10.32 -9.92 32.18
CA GLU A 191 8.99 -9.38 31.94
C GLU A 191 9.06 -7.86 31.89
N PHE A 192 8.36 -7.29 30.92
CA PHE A 192 8.27 -5.85 30.69
C PHE A 192 6.81 -5.45 30.59
N GLU A 193 6.41 -4.41 31.29
CA GLU A 193 5.12 -3.73 31.07
C GLU A 193 5.39 -2.50 30.21
N ILE A 194 4.92 -2.51 28.96
CA ILE A 194 5.20 -1.46 27.97
C ILE A 194 3.90 -0.72 27.68
N THR A 195 3.93 0.62 27.76
CA THR A 195 2.82 1.47 27.37
C THR A 195 2.88 1.74 25.87
N ARG A 196 1.83 1.34 25.13
CA ARG A 196 1.75 1.58 23.68
C ARG A 196 1.70 3.06 23.37
N ALA A 197 2.31 3.44 22.25
CA ALA A 197 2.32 4.80 21.72
C ALA A 197 2.09 4.80 20.21
N ASN A 198 1.94 5.99 19.63
CA ASN A 198 2.16 6.16 18.19
C ASN A 198 3.65 6.01 17.93
N ILE A 199 3.98 5.08 17.06
CA ILE A 199 5.35 4.82 16.61
C ILE A 199 5.50 5.48 15.25
N VAL A 200 6.49 6.35 15.12
CA VAL A 200 6.85 7.01 13.86
C VAL A 200 8.09 6.31 13.31
N MET A 201 7.99 5.82 12.09
CA MET A 201 9.14 5.27 11.38
C MET A 201 9.97 6.42 10.82
N GLN A 202 11.29 6.39 11.02
CA GLN A 202 12.18 7.42 10.49
C GLN A 202 12.58 7.05 9.06
N SER A 203 11.96 7.70 8.08
CA SER A 203 12.29 7.50 6.66
C SER A 203 13.48 8.33 6.20
N VAL A 204 13.93 9.33 6.97
CA VAL A 204 15.05 10.22 6.63
C VAL A 204 16.11 10.17 7.72
N LYS A 205 17.36 9.96 7.32
CA LYS A 205 18.54 10.05 8.20
C LYS A 205 19.58 10.95 7.56
N SER A 206 20.33 11.72 8.37
CA SER A 206 21.40 12.57 7.85
C SER A 206 22.60 12.60 8.77
N GLU A 207 23.76 12.81 8.16
CA GLU A 207 25.03 13.01 8.85
C GLU A 207 25.94 13.95 8.04
N VAL A 208 27.03 14.37 8.64
CA VAL A 208 28.11 15.09 7.94
C VAL A 208 29.28 14.13 7.76
N LEU A 209 29.67 13.90 6.53
CA LEU A 209 30.78 13.03 6.15
C LEU A 209 32.12 13.80 6.08
N GLU A 210 33.18 13.06 5.87
CA GLU A 210 34.52 13.64 5.63
C GLU A 210 34.51 14.64 4.47
N GLY A 211 35.28 15.69 4.56
CA GLY A 211 35.28 16.77 3.57
C GLY A 211 34.13 17.77 3.72
N ASN A 212 33.44 17.74 4.86
CA ASN A 212 32.31 18.64 5.15
C ASN A 212 31.16 18.49 4.16
N ILE A 213 30.88 17.25 3.71
CA ILE A 213 29.80 16.90 2.80
C ILE A 213 28.60 16.42 3.63
N GLY A 214 27.39 16.98 3.38
CA GLY A 214 26.15 16.49 3.93
C GLY A 214 25.74 15.17 3.26
N TYR A 215 25.20 14.25 4.04
CA TYR A 215 24.60 13.01 3.54
C TYR A 215 23.18 12.91 4.08
N ILE A 216 22.23 12.65 3.18
CA ILE A 216 20.85 12.37 3.53
C ILE A 216 20.45 11.06 2.84
N ARG A 217 19.97 10.08 3.62
CA ARG A 217 19.33 8.87 3.13
C ARG A 217 17.83 8.95 3.31
N ILE A 218 17.08 8.67 2.25
CA ILE A 218 15.62 8.48 2.29
C ILE A 218 15.35 7.00 2.01
N SER A 219 14.73 6.30 2.96
CA SER A 219 14.40 4.87 2.82
C SER A 219 13.03 4.60 2.18
N SER A 220 12.10 5.55 2.30
CA SER A 220 10.73 5.48 1.73
C SER A 220 10.13 6.88 1.66
N PHE A 221 9.06 7.05 0.86
CA PHE A 221 8.31 8.32 0.78
C PHE A 221 6.97 8.17 1.49
N GLU A 222 6.98 8.38 2.80
CA GLU A 222 5.86 8.38 3.72
C GLU A 222 5.32 9.80 3.93
N GLU A 223 4.16 9.96 4.56
CA GLU A 223 3.52 11.29 4.73
C GLU A 223 4.44 12.36 5.34
N LYS A 224 5.33 11.99 6.26
CA LYS A 224 6.24 12.93 6.93
C LYS A 224 7.58 13.14 6.26
N THR A 225 7.93 12.32 5.27
CA THR A 225 9.26 12.30 4.68
C THR A 225 9.70 13.66 4.11
N ALA A 226 8.80 14.41 3.48
CA ALA A 226 9.14 15.72 2.92
C ALA A 226 9.48 16.75 4.01
N GLU A 227 8.72 16.77 5.10
CA GLU A 227 9.00 17.67 6.24
C GLU A 227 10.29 17.28 6.95
N ASP A 228 10.52 15.99 7.18
CA ASP A 228 11.76 15.48 7.78
C ASP A 228 12.95 15.79 6.88
N PHE A 229 12.86 15.55 5.58
CA PHE A 229 13.90 15.92 4.61
C PHE A 229 14.22 17.40 4.67
N LYS A 230 13.22 18.26 4.71
CA LYS A 230 13.39 19.72 4.85
C LYS A 230 14.17 20.10 6.10
N GLN A 231 13.84 19.49 7.24
CA GLN A 231 14.55 19.75 8.50
C GLN A 231 16.01 19.29 8.44
N HIS A 232 16.24 18.08 7.90
CA HIS A 232 17.56 17.51 7.74
C HIS A 232 18.44 18.36 6.80
N LEU A 233 17.90 18.75 5.62
CA LEU A 233 18.59 19.61 4.66
C LEU A 233 18.96 20.95 5.28
N ARG A 234 18.00 21.62 5.92
CA ARG A 234 18.25 22.89 6.61
C ARG A 234 19.32 22.78 7.70
N ASN A 235 19.32 21.71 8.47
CA ASN A 235 20.32 21.47 9.51
C ASN A 235 21.72 21.31 8.93
N LEU A 236 21.86 20.64 7.78
CA LEU A 236 23.13 20.51 7.06
C LEU A 236 23.58 21.85 6.47
N GLU A 237 22.68 22.63 5.88
CA GLU A 237 22.96 23.99 5.38
C GLU A 237 23.45 24.92 6.50
N LEU A 238 22.82 24.88 7.67
CA LEU A 238 23.23 25.65 8.86
C LEU A 238 24.60 25.22 9.40
N LYS A 239 24.99 23.95 9.22
CA LYS A 239 26.34 23.47 9.54
C LYS A 239 27.38 23.89 8.51
N GLY A 240 26.96 24.50 7.39
CA GLY A 240 27.85 25.01 6.35
C GLY A 240 28.50 23.90 5.52
N VAL A 241 27.80 22.80 5.25
CA VAL A 241 28.31 21.76 4.36
C VAL A 241 28.56 22.33 2.95
N SER A 242 29.53 21.78 2.24
CA SER A 242 29.94 22.27 0.91
C SER A 242 29.20 21.57 -0.25
N GLY A 243 28.53 20.45 0.02
CA GLY A 243 27.77 19.67 -0.95
C GLY A 243 26.89 18.64 -0.26
N LEU A 244 26.05 17.95 -1.01
CA LEU A 244 25.08 16.98 -0.50
C LEU A 244 25.14 15.68 -1.30
N VAL A 245 25.16 14.54 -0.60
CA VAL A 245 24.84 13.23 -1.16
C VAL A 245 23.41 12.87 -0.74
N LEU A 246 22.53 12.66 -1.72
CA LEU A 246 21.19 12.12 -1.51
C LEU A 246 21.21 10.62 -1.84
N ASP A 247 21.00 9.77 -0.86
CA ASP A 247 20.99 8.31 -1.04
C ASP A 247 19.56 7.77 -1.15
N LEU A 248 19.19 7.31 -2.35
CA LEU A 248 17.92 6.69 -2.68
C LEU A 248 18.08 5.18 -2.98
N ARG A 249 19.24 4.60 -2.70
CA ARG A 249 19.46 3.17 -2.90
C ARG A 249 18.52 2.34 -2.02
N ASP A 250 17.94 1.29 -2.59
CA ASP A 250 16.98 0.39 -1.97
C ASP A 250 15.69 1.09 -1.48
N ASN A 251 15.42 2.30 -1.97
CA ASN A 251 14.17 3.00 -1.73
C ASN A 251 13.12 2.62 -2.79
N GLY A 252 12.16 1.76 -2.41
CA GLY A 252 11.09 1.26 -3.28
C GLY A 252 10.03 2.30 -3.68
N GLY A 253 10.17 3.55 -3.22
CA GLY A 253 9.24 4.64 -3.50
C GLY A 253 8.31 4.96 -2.32
N GLY A 254 7.07 5.26 -2.62
CA GLY A 254 6.00 5.67 -1.69
C GLY A 254 5.06 6.68 -2.34
N LEU A 255 4.68 7.71 -1.60
CA LEU A 255 3.74 8.74 -2.05
C LEU A 255 4.35 9.64 -3.13
N VAL A 256 3.64 9.78 -4.25
CA VAL A 256 4.05 10.64 -5.38
C VAL A 256 4.15 12.10 -4.95
N GLU A 257 3.13 12.60 -4.25
CA GLU A 257 3.07 13.97 -3.78
C GLU A 257 4.28 14.32 -2.88
N VAL A 258 4.62 13.42 -1.97
CA VAL A 258 5.78 13.58 -1.07
C VAL A 258 7.09 13.62 -1.84
N SER A 259 7.25 12.77 -2.86
CA SER A 259 8.44 12.80 -3.72
C SER A 259 8.55 14.10 -4.51
N VAL A 260 7.43 14.66 -4.97
CA VAL A 260 7.40 15.96 -5.64
C VAL A 260 7.78 17.09 -4.69
N GLU A 261 7.33 17.05 -3.42
CA GLU A 261 7.73 18.02 -2.40
C GLU A 261 9.24 17.95 -2.09
N VAL A 262 9.82 16.75 -2.05
CA VAL A 262 11.29 16.60 -1.91
C VAL A 262 12.01 17.13 -3.15
N ALA A 263 11.50 16.84 -4.36
CA ALA A 263 12.07 17.37 -5.60
C ALA A 263 11.99 18.90 -5.67
N ASP A 264 10.93 19.52 -5.13
CA ASP A 264 10.76 20.99 -5.04
C ASP A 264 11.87 21.66 -4.22
N MET A 265 12.46 20.96 -3.24
CA MET A 265 13.61 21.47 -2.46
C MET A 265 14.96 21.31 -3.16
N LEU A 266 15.03 20.49 -4.22
CA LEU A 266 16.26 20.17 -4.95
C LEU A 266 16.34 20.83 -6.33
N LEU A 267 15.19 21.16 -6.94
CA LEU A 267 15.06 21.67 -8.29
C LEU A 267 14.43 23.06 -8.30
N ASP A 268 14.96 23.97 -9.10
CA ASP A 268 14.30 25.25 -9.35
C ASP A 268 12.98 25.03 -10.14
N GLU A 269 12.25 26.10 -10.44
CA GLU A 269 10.93 26.03 -11.09
C GLU A 269 10.95 25.21 -12.38
N GLY A 270 10.09 24.18 -12.43
CA GLY A 270 9.99 23.31 -13.59
C GLY A 270 8.95 22.18 -13.42
N ILE A 271 8.84 21.33 -14.42
CA ILE A 271 8.06 20.09 -14.34
C ILE A 271 8.91 19.05 -13.60
N VAL A 272 8.36 18.43 -12.56
CA VAL A 272 9.00 17.29 -11.86
C VAL A 272 8.64 15.98 -12.54
N THR A 273 7.37 15.80 -12.88
CA THR A 273 6.84 14.64 -13.59
C THR A 273 5.47 14.97 -14.16
N TYR A 274 4.99 14.17 -15.07
CA TYR A 274 3.58 14.17 -15.42
C TYR A 274 3.04 12.74 -15.49
N THR A 275 1.75 12.60 -15.22
CA THR A 275 1.04 11.33 -15.31
C THR A 275 0.09 11.34 -16.50
N GLU A 276 -0.17 10.17 -17.06
CA GLU A 276 -1.16 9.95 -18.12
C GLU A 276 -2.04 8.77 -17.71
N ASP A 277 -3.36 8.97 -17.77
CA ASP A 277 -4.36 7.95 -17.51
C ASP A 277 -4.74 7.17 -18.77
N ARG A 278 -5.69 6.22 -18.62
CA ARG A 278 -6.20 5.40 -19.72
C ARG A 278 -6.85 6.22 -20.86
N GLN A 279 -7.35 7.42 -20.58
CA GLN A 279 -7.98 8.32 -21.54
C GLN A 279 -6.97 9.22 -22.26
N GLY A 280 -5.70 9.22 -21.81
CA GLY A 280 -4.65 10.09 -22.30
C GLY A 280 -4.67 11.46 -21.62
N GLU A 281 -5.41 11.62 -20.52
CA GLU A 281 -5.40 12.87 -19.77
C GLU A 281 -4.11 12.99 -18.97
N LYS A 282 -3.46 14.18 -19.07
CA LYS A 282 -2.18 14.45 -18.44
C LYS A 282 -2.33 15.35 -17.23
N ARG A 283 -1.70 14.96 -16.12
CA ARG A 283 -1.56 15.79 -14.92
C ARG A 283 -0.09 16.08 -14.68
N TYR A 284 0.27 17.35 -14.57
CA TYR A 284 1.63 17.81 -14.37
C TYR A 284 1.88 18.16 -12.89
N TYR A 285 2.99 17.66 -12.37
CA TYR A 285 3.53 18.00 -11.07
C TYR A 285 4.75 18.89 -11.26
N LYS A 286 4.81 20.00 -10.52
CA LYS A 286 5.81 21.05 -10.75
C LYS A 286 6.50 21.44 -9.46
N SER A 287 7.78 21.78 -9.57
CA SER A 287 8.54 22.49 -8.55
C SER A 287 8.38 24.01 -8.69
N LYS A 288 8.69 24.71 -7.62
CA LYS A 288 8.70 26.18 -7.50
C LYS A 288 10.15 26.68 -7.48
N ALA A 289 10.35 27.97 -7.62
CA ALA A 289 11.67 28.57 -7.39
C ALA A 289 12.06 28.48 -5.92
N GLY A 290 13.33 28.21 -5.64
CA GLY A 290 13.86 28.22 -4.28
C GLY A 290 14.59 26.96 -3.85
N ALA A 291 15.07 26.17 -4.80
CA ALA A 291 15.91 24.98 -4.56
C ALA A 291 17.15 25.30 -3.71
N THR A 292 17.67 24.27 -3.01
CA THR A 292 18.97 24.35 -2.34
C THR A 292 20.06 24.82 -3.31
N LYS A 293 21.02 25.57 -2.82
CA LYS A 293 22.19 26.02 -3.61
C LYS A 293 23.39 25.10 -3.43
N LEU A 294 23.26 24.06 -2.62
CA LEU A 294 24.30 23.05 -2.47
C LEU A 294 24.44 22.25 -3.77
N PRO A 295 25.63 22.04 -4.30
CA PRO A 295 25.85 21.02 -5.31
C PRO A 295 25.53 19.65 -4.71
N TYR A 296 24.86 18.76 -5.48
CA TYR A 296 24.49 17.46 -4.95
C TYR A 296 24.70 16.32 -5.94
N VAL A 297 24.86 15.13 -5.38
CA VAL A 297 24.94 13.85 -6.09
C VAL A 297 23.87 12.92 -5.54
N VAL A 298 23.18 12.21 -6.42
CA VAL A 298 22.16 11.22 -6.04
C VAL A 298 22.71 9.81 -6.23
N LEU A 299 22.61 8.98 -5.21
CA LEU A 299 22.94 7.55 -5.27
C LEU A 299 21.69 6.73 -5.56
N VAL A 300 21.77 5.85 -6.55
CA VAL A 300 20.66 4.98 -6.98
C VAL A 300 21.16 3.56 -7.27
N ASN A 301 20.25 2.59 -7.19
CA ASN A 301 20.50 1.21 -7.57
C ASN A 301 19.23 0.50 -8.10
N GLY A 302 19.32 -0.78 -8.39
CA GLY A 302 18.17 -1.60 -8.84
C GLY A 302 17.02 -1.71 -7.82
N GLY A 303 17.21 -1.32 -6.57
CA GLY A 303 16.17 -1.20 -5.55
C GLY A 303 15.50 0.18 -5.49
N THR A 304 16.03 1.17 -6.22
CA THR A 304 15.44 2.51 -6.34
C THR A 304 14.25 2.44 -7.30
N ALA A 305 13.02 2.67 -6.80
CA ALA A 305 11.80 2.44 -7.60
C ALA A 305 10.72 3.52 -7.40
N SER A 306 9.79 3.63 -8.35
CA SER A 306 8.54 4.41 -8.24
C SER A 306 8.80 5.89 -7.91
N ALA A 307 8.31 6.41 -6.76
CA ALA A 307 8.48 7.80 -6.32
C ALA A 307 9.97 8.23 -6.30
N SER A 308 10.91 7.32 -5.98
CA SER A 308 12.35 7.57 -6.09
C SER A 308 12.80 7.80 -7.53
N GLU A 309 12.17 7.13 -8.49
CA GLU A 309 12.47 7.30 -9.92
C GLU A 309 11.90 8.61 -10.46
N ILE A 310 10.82 9.12 -9.87
CA ILE A 310 10.29 10.45 -10.20
C ILE A 310 11.36 11.52 -9.89
N ILE A 311 11.92 11.51 -8.69
CA ILE A 311 12.98 12.45 -8.29
C ILE A 311 14.22 12.25 -9.16
N THR A 312 14.66 11.01 -9.34
CA THR A 312 15.86 10.70 -10.12
C THR A 312 15.71 11.15 -11.57
N GLY A 313 14.56 10.87 -12.21
CA GLY A 313 14.25 11.29 -13.56
C GLY A 313 14.18 12.82 -13.71
N ALA A 314 13.56 13.49 -12.74
CA ALA A 314 13.49 14.95 -12.72
C ALA A 314 14.89 15.59 -12.59
N ILE A 315 15.72 15.10 -11.67
CA ILE A 315 17.09 15.59 -11.49
C ILE A 315 17.93 15.37 -12.75
N LYS A 316 17.77 14.23 -13.42
CA LYS A 316 18.46 13.92 -14.66
C LYS A 316 18.10 14.89 -15.77
N ASP A 317 16.81 15.06 -16.04
CA ASP A 317 16.33 15.89 -17.15
C ASP A 317 16.66 17.38 -16.93
N HIS A 318 16.52 17.87 -15.69
CA HIS A 318 16.90 19.24 -15.32
C HIS A 318 18.42 19.45 -15.16
N LYS A 319 19.22 18.39 -15.16
CA LYS A 319 20.66 18.44 -14.88
C LYS A 319 20.97 19.13 -13.54
N GLY A 320 20.10 18.94 -12.56
CA GLY A 320 20.18 19.58 -11.26
C GLY A 320 21.34 19.06 -10.40
N GLY A 321 21.67 17.76 -10.54
CA GLY A 321 22.77 17.07 -9.86
C GLY A 321 23.28 15.92 -10.68
N LYS A 322 24.33 15.23 -10.22
CA LYS A 322 24.84 14.00 -10.84
C LYS A 322 24.21 12.78 -10.22
N ILE A 323 23.93 11.78 -11.04
CA ILE A 323 23.36 10.50 -10.61
C ILE A 323 24.46 9.44 -10.73
N VAL A 324 24.73 8.74 -9.61
CA VAL A 324 25.77 7.71 -9.51
C VAL A 324 25.15 6.40 -9.01
N GLY A 325 25.55 5.29 -9.59
CA GLY A 325 25.10 3.97 -9.17
C GLY A 325 24.79 3.04 -10.32
N THR A 326 23.69 2.32 -10.24
CA THR A 326 23.20 1.43 -11.31
C THR A 326 21.80 1.83 -11.73
N THR A 327 21.33 1.35 -12.89
CA THR A 327 19.98 1.61 -13.40
C THR A 327 18.93 1.27 -12.37
N THR A 328 17.94 2.14 -12.21
CA THR A 328 16.84 1.96 -11.26
C THR A 328 15.87 0.86 -11.71
N TYR A 329 14.90 0.51 -10.86
CA TYR A 329 14.01 -0.64 -11.03
C TYR A 329 13.11 -0.58 -12.28
N GLY A 330 12.60 0.60 -12.62
CA GLY A 330 11.69 0.75 -13.77
C GLY A 330 10.21 0.57 -13.43
N LYS A 331 9.73 1.07 -12.28
CA LYS A 331 8.31 1.08 -11.93
C LYS A 331 7.68 2.43 -12.24
N GLY A 332 7.33 2.68 -13.50
CA GLY A 332 6.77 3.95 -14.00
C GLY A 332 5.23 4.03 -13.99
N ILE A 333 4.56 3.39 -13.01
CA ILE A 333 3.10 3.32 -12.90
C ILE A 333 2.61 3.66 -11.49
N ILE A 334 1.37 4.17 -11.43
CA ILE A 334 0.73 4.62 -10.18
C ILE A 334 -0.49 3.75 -9.89
N GLN A 335 -0.59 3.30 -8.64
CA GLN A 335 -1.76 2.61 -8.11
C GLN A 335 -2.63 3.56 -7.29
N SER A 336 -3.96 3.47 -7.47
CA SER A 336 -4.93 3.92 -6.48
C SER A 336 -5.22 2.80 -5.50
N VAL A 337 -5.45 3.16 -4.24
CA VAL A 337 -5.94 2.23 -3.20
C VAL A 337 -7.28 2.77 -2.72
N GLU A 338 -8.32 1.95 -2.82
CA GLU A 338 -9.68 2.33 -2.46
C GLU A 338 -10.26 1.32 -1.48
N GLU A 339 -10.70 1.79 -0.31
CA GLU A 339 -11.36 0.98 0.70
C GLU A 339 -12.78 0.60 0.26
N LEU A 340 -13.16 -0.66 0.48
CA LEU A 340 -14.48 -1.19 0.22
C LEU A 340 -15.35 -1.15 1.49
N PRO A 341 -16.69 -1.19 1.36
CA PRO A 341 -17.60 -1.09 2.51
C PRO A 341 -17.43 -2.17 3.58
N ASN A 342 -16.84 -3.31 3.24
CA ASN A 342 -16.54 -4.41 4.17
C ASN A 342 -15.18 -4.26 4.89
N GLY A 343 -14.44 -3.18 4.60
CA GLY A 343 -13.10 -2.91 5.16
C GLY A 343 -11.95 -3.55 4.39
N ASP A 344 -12.22 -4.35 3.35
CA ASP A 344 -11.21 -4.76 2.38
C ASP A 344 -10.84 -3.59 1.46
N ALA A 345 -9.91 -3.76 0.53
CA ALA A 345 -9.58 -2.71 -0.42
C ALA A 345 -9.19 -3.25 -1.79
N ILE A 346 -9.20 -2.38 -2.77
CA ILE A 346 -8.63 -2.63 -4.09
C ILE A 346 -7.41 -1.73 -4.28
N LYS A 347 -6.34 -2.31 -4.79
CA LYS A 347 -5.18 -1.58 -5.30
C LYS A 347 -5.13 -1.79 -6.81
N LEU A 348 -5.26 -0.71 -7.59
CA LEU A 348 -5.37 -0.80 -9.04
C LEU A 348 -4.42 0.18 -9.71
N THR A 349 -3.66 -0.29 -10.70
CA THR A 349 -2.87 0.57 -11.57
C THR A 349 -3.78 1.41 -12.44
N ILE A 350 -3.70 2.73 -12.32
CA ILE A 350 -4.61 3.68 -12.97
C ILE A 350 -3.91 4.66 -13.89
N MET A 351 -2.61 4.90 -13.72
CA MET A 351 -1.84 5.88 -14.50
C MET A 351 -0.42 5.38 -14.75
N GLN A 352 0.20 5.92 -15.79
CA GLN A 352 1.65 5.87 -16.00
C GLN A 352 2.23 7.26 -15.75
N TYR A 353 3.47 7.33 -15.28
CA TYR A 353 4.19 8.59 -15.15
C TYR A 353 5.44 8.61 -16.03
N PHE A 354 5.87 9.82 -16.36
CA PHE A 354 6.96 10.12 -17.27
C PHE A 354 7.90 11.15 -16.64
N SER A 355 9.17 11.13 -17.05
CA SER A 355 10.09 12.20 -16.68
C SER A 355 9.66 13.55 -17.29
N PRO A 356 10.22 14.68 -16.85
CA PRO A 356 9.92 15.99 -17.42
C PRO A 356 10.03 16.06 -18.95
N ASP A 357 11.04 15.42 -19.53
CA ASP A 357 11.29 15.39 -20.98
C ASP A 357 10.43 14.34 -21.72
N GLY A 358 9.57 13.60 -20.99
CA GLY A 358 8.67 12.60 -21.57
C GLY A 358 9.27 11.21 -21.71
N ASN A 359 10.39 10.93 -21.04
CA ASN A 359 11.00 9.61 -21.09
C ASN A 359 10.14 8.60 -20.32
N VAL A 360 9.95 7.41 -20.91
CA VAL A 360 9.28 6.28 -20.29
C VAL A 360 10.20 5.66 -19.24
N ILE A 361 9.69 5.54 -18.02
CA ILE A 361 10.41 4.92 -16.90
C ILE A 361 9.97 3.47 -16.73
N HIS A 362 8.70 3.16 -17.01
CA HIS A 362 8.15 1.81 -16.81
C HIS A 362 8.84 0.77 -17.67
N GLY A 363 9.36 -0.28 -17.03
CA GLY A 363 10.09 -1.38 -17.68
C GLY A 363 11.52 -1.03 -18.12
N ILE A 364 11.97 0.22 -17.93
CA ILE A 364 13.28 0.72 -18.37
C ILE A 364 14.14 1.18 -17.19
N GLY A 365 13.56 1.95 -16.26
CA GLY A 365 14.26 2.63 -15.17
C GLY A 365 14.92 3.94 -15.62
N VAL A 366 15.67 4.53 -14.71
CA VAL A 366 16.51 5.70 -14.94
C VAL A 366 17.97 5.27 -14.90
N GLU A 367 18.68 5.44 -15.99
CA GLU A 367 20.11 5.14 -16.08
C GLU A 367 20.92 6.25 -15.38
N PRO A 368 21.88 5.94 -14.50
CA PRO A 368 22.70 6.96 -13.86
C PRO A 368 23.63 7.68 -14.86
N ASP A 369 24.11 8.89 -14.52
CA ASP A 369 25.13 9.58 -15.29
C ASP A 369 26.49 8.88 -15.22
N ILE A 370 26.77 8.26 -14.07
CA ILE A 370 28.02 7.55 -13.81
C ILE A 370 27.68 6.17 -13.23
N VAL A 371 27.93 5.15 -14.04
CA VAL A 371 27.70 3.75 -13.63
C VAL A 371 28.82 3.32 -12.68
N VAL A 372 28.42 2.91 -11.47
CA VAL A 372 29.32 2.32 -10.47
C VAL A 372 28.63 1.10 -9.89
N GLU A 373 29.13 -0.08 -10.21
CA GLU A 373 28.65 -1.34 -9.65
C GLU A 373 29.05 -1.46 -8.17
N ALA A 374 28.14 -1.99 -7.36
CA ALA A 374 28.43 -2.41 -6.00
C ALA A 374 28.45 -3.95 -5.95
N LEU A 375 29.61 -4.53 -5.63
CA LEU A 375 29.77 -5.98 -5.54
C LEU A 375 29.65 -6.42 -4.08
N PRO A 376 29.10 -7.62 -3.80
CA PRO A 376 28.99 -8.14 -2.43
C PRO A 376 30.31 -8.21 -1.65
N ASP A 377 31.42 -8.38 -2.36
CA ASP A 377 32.77 -8.51 -1.80
C ASP A 377 33.52 -7.16 -1.71
N ASP A 378 32.88 -6.04 -2.08
CA ASP A 378 33.51 -4.73 -1.96
C ASP A 378 33.74 -4.38 -0.49
N LYS A 379 34.97 -3.97 -0.18
CA LYS A 379 35.38 -3.59 1.19
C LYS A 379 34.93 -2.19 1.59
N THR A 380 34.56 -1.39 0.61
CA THR A 380 34.15 0.01 0.78
C THR A 380 32.96 0.31 -0.11
N ASP A 381 32.21 1.36 0.18
CA ASP A 381 31.10 1.84 -0.64
C ASP A 381 31.61 2.69 -1.82
N LYS A 382 31.95 2.00 -2.93
CA LYS A 382 32.49 2.64 -4.13
C LYS A 382 31.57 3.68 -4.73
N GLN A 383 30.25 3.51 -4.60
CA GLN A 383 29.27 4.47 -5.10
C GLN A 383 29.32 5.75 -4.25
N LEU A 384 29.36 5.63 -2.93
CA LEU A 384 29.52 6.77 -2.03
C LEU A 384 30.88 7.46 -2.22
N GLU A 385 31.97 6.68 -2.34
CA GLU A 385 33.31 7.24 -2.64
C GLU A 385 33.30 8.08 -3.92
N LYS A 386 32.62 7.58 -5.00
CA LYS A 386 32.50 8.32 -6.25
C LYS A 386 31.67 9.60 -6.09
N ALA A 387 30.58 9.55 -5.31
CA ALA A 387 29.79 10.73 -5.02
C ALA A 387 30.60 11.80 -4.29
N LEU A 388 31.40 11.39 -3.29
CA LEU A 388 32.28 12.30 -2.54
C LEU A 388 33.40 12.89 -3.41
N GLU A 389 33.93 12.13 -4.38
CA GLU A 389 34.89 12.62 -5.36
C GLU A 389 34.31 13.76 -6.22
N LEU A 390 33.04 13.63 -6.62
CA LEU A 390 32.39 14.62 -7.48
C LEU A 390 32.02 15.92 -6.76
N LEU A 391 32.01 15.92 -5.42
CA LEU A 391 31.64 17.06 -4.58
C LEU A 391 32.87 17.79 -4.01
N LYS A 392 34.08 17.28 -4.26
CA LYS A 392 35.36 17.93 -3.91
C LYS A 392 35.77 18.95 -4.97
#